data_d25398bf7d5eae62b0857732489da722
#
_entry.id   d25398bf7d5eae62b0857732489da722
#
_cell.length_a   1.000
_cell.length_b   1.000
_cell.length_c   1.000
_cell.angle_alpha   90.00
_cell.angle_beta   90.00
_cell.angle_gamma   90.00
#
_symmetry.space_group_name_H-M   'P 1'
#
loop_
_entity.id
_entity.type
_entity.pdbx_description
1 polymer ?
#
loop_
_entity_poly.entity_id
_entity_poly.type
_entity_poly.pdbx_seq_one_letter_code
_entity_poly.pdbx_strand_id
1 'polypeptide(L)'
;MSIYKHILVPVDESPISYAAAEHALALAKELHAEVTIMCVIAVDPFVGVDFYKVAPAVTDYFMHAEENARNRLKDLTLNFERDKVKVNTKIIHGVAPSDGIIAVADEVNADLIIMGSHGHTGFKKLVLGSVAQNVLTNSPVPVLVVKV
;
A
#
# COMPACT_ATOMS: atom_id res chain seq x y z
N MET A 1 -19.04 18.20 8.10
CA MET A 1 -18.97 17.19 7.03
C MET A 1 -17.52 17.01 6.59
N SER A 2 -17.02 15.79 6.62
CA SER A 2 -15.63 15.52 6.23
C SER A 2 -15.48 15.52 4.71
N ILE A 3 -14.37 16.13 4.23
CA ILE A 3 -14.02 16.06 2.82
C ILE A 3 -13.33 14.74 2.46
N TYR A 4 -12.82 14.02 3.47
CA TYR A 4 -12.18 12.72 3.27
C TYR A 4 -13.01 11.64 3.93
N LYS A 5 -13.56 10.75 3.11
CA LYS A 5 -14.41 9.66 3.57
C LYS A 5 -13.77 8.29 3.42
N HIS A 6 -12.81 8.16 2.51
CA HIS A 6 -12.12 6.89 2.26
C HIS A 6 -10.65 7.14 1.97
N ILE A 7 -9.80 6.64 2.86
CA ILE A 7 -8.35 6.80 2.79
C ILE A 7 -7.73 5.51 2.26
N LEU A 8 -6.87 5.61 1.26
CA LEU A 8 -6.08 4.49 0.77
C LEU A 8 -4.67 4.57 1.33
N VAL A 9 -4.16 3.47 1.87
CA VAL A 9 -2.82 3.39 2.45
C VAL A 9 -2.05 2.25 1.81
N PRO A 10 -1.21 2.53 0.81
CA PRO A 10 -0.30 1.51 0.30
C PRO A 10 0.83 1.26 1.30
N VAL A 11 1.15 0.00 1.52
CA VAL A 11 2.21 -0.41 2.45
C VAL A 11 3.13 -1.44 1.81
N ASP A 12 4.38 -1.45 2.24
CA ASP A 12 5.35 -2.49 1.91
C ASP A 12 6.04 -2.92 3.20
N GLU A 13 7.17 -3.63 3.11
CA GLU A 13 7.89 -4.09 4.30
C GLU A 13 8.71 -3.00 4.99
N SER A 14 8.74 -1.78 4.46
CA SER A 14 9.53 -0.70 5.04
C SER A 14 8.91 -0.14 6.32
N PRO A 15 9.73 0.32 7.27
CA PRO A 15 9.21 0.93 8.50
C PRO A 15 8.33 2.15 8.26
N ILE A 16 8.60 2.92 7.20
CA ILE A 16 7.82 4.12 6.91
C ILE A 16 6.39 3.79 6.49
N SER A 17 6.15 2.59 5.95
CA SER A 17 4.79 2.13 5.66
C SER A 17 3.95 2.02 6.93
N TYR A 18 4.56 1.54 8.00
CA TYR A 18 3.87 1.45 9.29
C TYR A 18 3.57 2.85 9.84
N ALA A 19 4.50 3.79 9.67
CA ALA A 19 4.27 5.19 10.07
C ALA A 19 3.12 5.80 9.25
N ALA A 20 3.05 5.51 7.96
CA ALA A 20 1.95 5.96 7.12
C ALA A 20 0.61 5.38 7.59
N ALA A 21 0.58 4.10 7.94
CA ALA A 21 -0.63 3.46 8.46
C ALA A 21 -1.06 4.09 9.79
N GLU A 22 -0.13 4.42 10.67
CA GLU A 22 -0.44 5.11 11.93
C GLU A 22 -1.03 6.50 11.70
N HIS A 23 -0.50 7.25 10.74
CA HIS A 23 -1.06 8.54 10.36
C HIS A 23 -2.48 8.39 9.82
N ALA A 24 -2.70 7.37 8.99
CA ALA A 24 -4.01 7.10 8.43
C ALA A 24 -5.02 6.74 9.52
N LEU A 25 -4.61 5.95 10.51
CA LEU A 25 -5.47 5.60 11.62
C LEU A 25 -5.89 6.84 12.41
N ALA A 26 -4.93 7.70 12.75
CA ALA A 26 -5.20 8.92 13.47
C ALA A 26 -6.18 9.84 12.72
N LEU A 27 -5.93 10.04 11.42
CA LEU A 27 -6.81 10.86 10.59
C LEU A 27 -8.19 10.25 10.42
N ALA A 28 -8.25 8.94 10.19
CA ALA A 28 -9.54 8.26 10.01
C ALA A 28 -10.42 8.37 11.25
N LYS A 29 -9.82 8.30 12.42
CA LYS A 29 -10.56 8.49 13.68
C LYS A 29 -11.17 9.88 13.77
N GLU A 30 -10.38 10.92 13.46
CA GLU A 30 -10.83 12.30 13.52
C GLU A 30 -11.87 12.64 12.45
N LEU A 31 -11.69 12.08 11.26
CA LEU A 31 -12.54 12.39 10.11
C LEU A 31 -13.72 11.43 9.94
N HIS A 32 -13.80 10.39 10.75
CA HIS A 32 -14.78 9.32 10.62
C HIS A 32 -14.72 8.69 9.23
N ALA A 33 -13.49 8.48 8.72
CA ALA A 33 -13.26 7.89 7.41
C ALA A 33 -13.05 6.39 7.52
N GLU A 34 -13.35 5.67 6.45
CA GLU A 34 -12.91 4.27 6.32
C GLU A 34 -11.55 4.22 5.63
N VAL A 35 -10.86 3.11 5.78
CA VAL A 35 -9.50 2.95 5.26
C VAL A 35 -9.39 1.65 4.49
N THR A 36 -8.68 1.69 3.36
CA THR A 36 -8.22 0.50 2.66
C THR A 36 -6.70 0.47 2.74
N ILE A 37 -6.15 -0.61 3.29
CA ILE A 37 -4.71 -0.83 3.31
C ILE A 37 -4.38 -1.82 2.20
N MET A 38 -3.40 -1.51 1.38
CA MET A 38 -3.08 -2.35 0.24
C MET A 38 -1.59 -2.61 0.09
N CYS A 39 -1.27 -3.74 -0.53
CA CYS A 39 0.08 -4.09 -0.97
C CYS A 39 0.05 -4.36 -2.47
N VAL A 40 1.15 -4.01 -3.16
CA VAL A 40 1.36 -4.39 -4.56
C VAL A 40 2.52 -5.36 -4.62
N ILE A 41 2.27 -6.51 -5.23
CA ILE A 41 3.33 -7.47 -5.59
C ILE A 41 3.59 -7.25 -7.08
N ALA A 42 4.68 -6.55 -7.38
CA ALA A 42 4.92 -5.99 -8.71
C ALA A 42 5.15 -7.03 -9.81
N VAL A 43 5.56 -8.24 -9.43
CA VAL A 43 5.83 -9.30 -10.40
C VAL A 43 4.84 -10.43 -10.20
N ASP A 44 4.20 -10.83 -11.31
CA ASP A 44 3.33 -12.00 -11.32
C ASP A 44 4.16 -13.16 -11.87
N PRO A 45 4.44 -14.19 -11.05
CA PRO A 45 5.29 -15.30 -11.48
C PRO A 45 4.67 -16.14 -12.59
N PHE A 46 3.38 -15.97 -12.84
CA PHE A 46 2.67 -16.79 -13.82
C PHE A 46 2.52 -16.12 -15.18
N VAL A 47 2.89 -14.85 -15.31
CA VAL A 47 2.74 -14.09 -16.55
C VAL A 47 4.02 -14.18 -17.38
N GLY A 48 3.89 -14.66 -18.61
CA GLY A 48 4.98 -14.68 -19.59
C GLY A 48 6.12 -15.62 -19.29
N VAL A 49 5.97 -16.50 -18.32
CA VAL A 49 7.00 -17.47 -17.94
C VAL A 49 6.46 -18.87 -18.06
N ASP A 50 7.28 -19.77 -18.61
CA ASP A 50 6.98 -21.20 -18.59
C ASP A 50 7.18 -21.69 -17.15
N PHE A 51 6.10 -21.82 -16.42
CA PHE A 51 6.10 -22.11 -15.00
C PHE A 51 6.89 -23.39 -14.66
N TYR A 52 6.84 -24.37 -15.54
CA TYR A 52 7.52 -25.63 -15.30
C TYR A 52 9.03 -25.53 -15.42
N LYS A 53 9.53 -24.46 -16.05
CA LYS A 53 10.97 -24.23 -16.22
C LYS A 53 11.53 -23.25 -15.20
N VAL A 54 10.68 -22.61 -14.42
CA VAL A 54 11.12 -21.67 -13.39
C VAL A 54 11.66 -22.47 -12.21
N ALA A 55 12.81 -22.06 -11.70
CA ALA A 55 13.39 -22.73 -10.54
C ALA A 55 12.41 -22.72 -9.38
N PRO A 56 12.26 -23.85 -8.62
CA PRO A 56 11.36 -23.90 -7.48
C PRO A 56 11.59 -22.77 -6.46
N ALA A 57 12.82 -22.29 -6.33
CA ALA A 57 13.16 -21.19 -5.43
C ALA A 57 12.43 -19.89 -5.78
N VAL A 58 12.19 -19.63 -7.07
CA VAL A 58 11.47 -18.44 -7.52
C VAL A 58 10.00 -18.54 -7.12
N THR A 59 9.40 -19.71 -7.30
CA THR A 59 8.02 -19.95 -6.89
C THR A 59 7.85 -19.77 -5.38
N ASP A 60 8.77 -20.34 -4.60
CA ASP A 60 8.76 -20.18 -3.15
C ASP A 60 8.87 -18.72 -2.73
N TYR A 61 9.74 -17.96 -3.41
CA TYR A 61 9.91 -16.54 -3.15
C TYR A 61 8.58 -15.79 -3.29
N PHE A 62 7.85 -16.02 -4.39
CA PHE A 62 6.58 -15.34 -4.64
C PHE A 62 5.49 -15.76 -3.65
N MET A 63 5.44 -17.05 -3.30
CA MET A 63 4.49 -17.53 -2.30
C MET A 63 4.75 -16.90 -0.95
N HIS A 64 6.03 -16.78 -0.55
CA HIS A 64 6.41 -16.12 0.69
C HIS A 64 6.12 -14.62 0.66
N ALA A 65 6.32 -13.96 -0.48
CA ALA A 65 6.03 -12.53 -0.63
C ALA A 65 4.55 -12.26 -0.43
N GLU A 66 3.68 -13.08 -1.01
CA GLU A 66 2.24 -12.94 -0.83
C GLU A 66 1.82 -13.22 0.61
N GLU A 67 2.35 -14.29 1.20
CA GLU A 67 2.06 -14.63 2.58
C GLU A 67 2.51 -13.53 3.54
N ASN A 68 3.72 -13.00 3.33
CA ASN A 68 4.24 -11.91 4.13
C ASN A 68 3.39 -10.64 3.99
N ALA A 69 2.94 -10.33 2.78
CA ALA A 69 2.05 -9.20 2.54
C ALA A 69 0.72 -9.39 3.27
N ARG A 70 0.15 -10.58 3.19
CA ARG A 70 -1.10 -10.91 3.86
C ARG A 70 -0.98 -10.78 5.37
N ASN A 71 0.10 -11.29 5.95
CA ASN A 71 0.36 -11.19 7.38
C ASN A 71 0.55 -9.74 7.83
N ARG A 72 1.25 -8.95 7.03
CA ARG A 72 1.46 -7.52 7.30
C ARG A 72 0.14 -6.78 7.32
N LEU A 73 -0.70 -7.02 6.33
CA LEU A 73 -2.02 -6.40 6.27
C LEU A 73 -2.87 -6.79 7.47
N LYS A 74 -2.83 -8.07 7.83
CA LYS A 74 -3.58 -8.57 8.99
C LYS A 74 -3.14 -7.87 10.29
N ASP A 75 -1.82 -7.76 10.50
CA ASP A 75 -1.31 -7.11 11.70
C ASP A 75 -1.72 -5.63 11.76
N LEU A 76 -1.66 -4.94 10.63
CA LEU A 76 -2.06 -3.53 10.57
C LEU A 76 -3.55 -3.34 10.84
N THR A 77 -4.40 -4.24 10.31
CA THR A 77 -5.85 -4.12 10.53
C THR A 77 -6.24 -4.25 11.99
N LEU A 78 -5.47 -4.99 12.78
CA LEU A 78 -5.78 -5.14 14.21
C LEU A 78 -5.83 -3.79 14.94
N ASN A 79 -4.94 -2.88 14.59
CA ASN A 79 -4.92 -1.54 15.20
C ASN A 79 -6.17 -0.74 14.83
N PHE A 80 -6.59 -0.84 13.56
CA PHE A 80 -7.78 -0.13 13.08
C PHE A 80 -9.05 -0.69 13.72
N GLU A 81 -9.15 -2.01 13.79
CA GLU A 81 -10.30 -2.66 14.42
C GLU A 81 -10.40 -2.35 15.91
N ARG A 82 -9.26 -2.34 16.61
CA ARG A 82 -9.21 -1.97 18.02
C ARG A 82 -9.79 -0.57 18.25
N ASP A 83 -9.48 0.35 17.36
CA ASP A 83 -9.92 1.73 17.46
C ASP A 83 -11.27 1.97 16.75
N LYS A 84 -11.94 0.90 16.33
CA LYS A 84 -13.26 0.92 15.69
C LYS A 84 -13.30 1.73 14.40
N VAL A 85 -12.22 1.71 13.64
CA VAL A 85 -12.15 2.29 12.30
C VAL A 85 -12.43 1.19 11.30
N LYS A 86 -13.38 1.42 10.38
CA LYS A 86 -13.68 0.47 9.32
C LYS A 86 -12.47 0.35 8.41
N VAL A 87 -11.96 -0.88 8.23
CA VAL A 87 -10.75 -1.13 7.46
C VAL A 87 -10.97 -2.32 6.53
N ASN A 88 -10.47 -2.19 5.30
CA ASN A 88 -10.44 -3.24 4.30
C ASN A 88 -9.01 -3.43 3.85
N THR A 89 -8.69 -4.59 3.30
CA THR A 89 -7.36 -4.88 2.78
C THR A 89 -7.44 -5.33 1.32
N LYS A 90 -6.35 -5.10 0.59
CA LYS A 90 -6.26 -5.51 -0.79
C LYS A 90 -4.82 -5.84 -1.17
N ILE A 91 -4.64 -6.91 -1.95
CA ILE A 91 -3.34 -7.29 -2.53
C ILE A 91 -3.53 -7.34 -4.04
N ILE A 92 -2.65 -6.68 -4.79
CA ILE A 92 -2.66 -6.74 -6.24
C ILE A 92 -1.32 -7.27 -6.74
N HIS A 93 -1.38 -7.95 -7.88
CA HIS A 93 -0.21 -8.58 -8.50
C HIS A 93 0.00 -8.09 -9.92
N GLY A 94 1.25 -8.16 -10.38
CA GLY A 94 1.56 -8.06 -11.79
C GLY A 94 1.53 -6.66 -12.39
N VAL A 95 1.47 -5.62 -11.57
CA VAL A 95 1.48 -4.23 -12.03
C VAL A 95 2.57 -3.46 -11.31
N ALA A 96 3.00 -2.35 -11.90
CA ALA A 96 3.95 -1.46 -11.24
C ALA A 96 3.27 -0.86 -9.99
N PRO A 97 4.04 -0.66 -8.89
CA PRO A 97 3.43 -0.19 -7.63
C PRO A 97 2.61 1.07 -7.76
N SER A 98 3.10 2.11 -8.43
CA SER A 98 2.36 3.36 -8.58
C SER A 98 1.07 3.18 -9.38
N ASP A 99 1.12 2.38 -10.44
CA ASP A 99 -0.07 2.10 -11.26
C ASP A 99 -1.12 1.35 -10.45
N GLY A 100 -0.67 0.37 -9.66
CA GLY A 100 -1.55 -0.40 -8.79
C GLY A 100 -2.22 0.47 -7.73
N ILE A 101 -1.47 1.38 -7.12
CA ILE A 101 -2.01 2.30 -6.11
C ILE A 101 -3.11 3.17 -6.71
N ILE A 102 -2.86 3.77 -7.86
CA ILE A 102 -3.81 4.65 -8.53
C ILE A 102 -5.06 3.87 -8.96
N ALA A 103 -4.87 2.66 -9.49
CA ALA A 103 -5.98 1.81 -9.90
C ALA A 103 -6.89 1.45 -8.71
N VAL A 104 -6.30 1.09 -7.57
CA VAL A 104 -7.09 0.77 -6.38
C VAL A 104 -7.78 2.01 -5.82
N ALA A 105 -7.11 3.16 -5.83
CA ALA A 105 -7.73 4.41 -5.40
C ALA A 105 -9.02 4.69 -6.18
N ASP A 106 -9.00 4.47 -7.48
CA ASP A 106 -10.18 4.62 -8.33
C ASP A 106 -11.24 3.57 -7.99
N GLU A 107 -10.81 2.31 -7.87
CA GLU A 107 -11.73 1.18 -7.62
C GLU A 107 -12.50 1.34 -6.31
N VAL A 108 -11.85 1.79 -5.25
CA VAL A 108 -12.49 1.93 -3.94
C VAL A 108 -13.06 3.33 -3.70
N ASN A 109 -12.95 4.20 -4.68
CA ASN A 109 -13.38 5.60 -4.57
C ASN A 109 -12.67 6.33 -3.41
N ALA A 110 -11.37 6.10 -3.27
CA ALA A 110 -10.59 6.80 -2.26
C ALA A 110 -10.51 8.28 -2.60
N ASP A 111 -10.56 9.12 -1.61
CA ASP A 111 -10.45 10.57 -1.77
C ASP A 111 -9.21 11.16 -1.13
N LEU A 112 -8.37 10.30 -0.54
CA LEU A 112 -7.07 10.65 -0.01
C LEU A 112 -6.16 9.42 -0.03
N ILE A 113 -4.91 9.61 -0.45
CA ILE A 113 -3.89 8.57 -0.36
C ILE A 113 -2.88 9.01 0.71
N ILE A 114 -2.56 8.14 1.64
CA ILE A 114 -1.51 8.37 2.64
C ILE A 114 -0.44 7.32 2.44
N MET A 115 0.79 7.74 2.16
CA MET A 115 1.87 6.81 1.87
C MET A 115 3.21 7.32 2.39
N GLY A 116 4.18 6.43 2.52
CA GLY A 116 5.52 6.80 2.90
C GLY A 116 6.25 7.52 1.77
N SER A 117 7.22 8.35 2.14
CA SER A 117 8.02 9.12 1.18
C SER A 117 8.95 8.24 0.34
N HIS A 118 9.27 7.02 0.82
CA HIS A 118 10.12 6.07 0.10
C HIS A 118 9.76 4.64 0.53
N GLY A 119 10.10 3.65 -0.31
CA GLY A 119 9.90 2.24 0.01
C GLY A 119 11.17 1.64 0.61
N HIS A 120 11.22 0.31 0.62
CA HIS A 120 12.34 -0.45 1.20
C HIS A 120 13.67 -0.21 0.49
N THR A 121 13.64 0.27 -0.75
CA THR A 121 14.86 0.61 -1.50
C THR A 121 15.33 2.04 -1.28
N GLY A 122 14.49 2.89 -0.68
CA GLY A 122 14.82 4.28 -0.42
C GLY A 122 15.54 4.42 0.91
N PHE A 123 16.71 5.04 0.88
CA PHE A 123 17.55 5.19 2.07
C PHE A 123 17.99 6.61 2.35
N LYS A 124 17.61 7.56 1.52
CA LYS A 124 17.97 8.98 1.72
C LYS A 124 16.76 9.79 2.14
N LYS A 125 16.87 10.44 3.30
CA LYS A 125 15.74 11.19 3.88
C LYS A 125 15.28 12.37 3.03
N LEU A 126 16.17 12.90 2.20
CA LEU A 126 15.87 14.11 1.42
C LEU A 126 15.33 13.82 0.03
N VAL A 127 15.27 12.55 -0.37
CA VAL A 127 14.85 12.17 -1.72
C VAL A 127 13.53 11.44 -1.64
N LEU A 128 12.56 11.93 -2.39
CA LEU A 128 11.28 11.26 -2.54
C LEU A 128 11.46 10.01 -3.40
N GLY A 129 10.96 8.87 -2.94
CA GLY A 129 11.07 7.61 -3.67
C GLY A 129 10.29 7.65 -4.98
N SER A 130 10.66 6.75 -5.91
CA SER A 130 10.06 6.73 -7.24
C SER A 130 8.56 6.44 -7.22
N VAL A 131 8.12 5.54 -6.34
CA VAL A 131 6.69 5.22 -6.22
C VAL A 131 5.92 6.45 -5.75
N ALA A 132 6.40 7.11 -4.70
CA ALA A 132 5.75 8.32 -4.18
C ALA A 132 5.73 9.43 -5.24
N GLN A 133 6.83 9.64 -5.98
CA GLN A 133 6.87 10.63 -7.05
C GLN A 133 5.83 10.33 -8.13
N ASN A 134 5.75 9.08 -8.56
CA ASN A 134 4.80 8.69 -9.60
C ASN A 134 3.35 8.81 -9.14
N VAL A 135 3.08 8.46 -7.89
CA VAL A 135 1.73 8.63 -7.34
C VAL A 135 1.36 10.11 -7.24
N LEU A 136 2.28 10.95 -6.73
CA LEU A 136 2.04 12.39 -6.65
C LEU A 136 1.77 13.00 -8.04
N THR A 137 2.52 12.57 -9.04
CA THR A 137 2.40 13.12 -10.40
C THR A 137 1.09 12.68 -11.06
N ASN A 138 0.66 11.46 -10.85
CA ASN A 138 -0.43 10.86 -11.63
C ASN A 138 -1.74 10.67 -10.86
N SER A 139 -1.75 10.88 -9.56
CA SER A 139 -2.96 10.66 -8.76
C SER A 139 -4.00 11.76 -9.02
N PRO A 140 -5.27 11.35 -9.26
CA PRO A 140 -6.36 12.32 -9.37
C PRO A 140 -6.86 12.81 -8.00
N VAL A 141 -6.38 12.21 -6.90
CA VAL A 141 -6.79 12.59 -5.55
C VAL A 141 -5.59 13.10 -4.75
N PRO A 142 -5.83 13.88 -3.69
CA PRO A 142 -4.74 14.36 -2.83
C PRO A 142 -3.91 13.23 -2.24
N VAL A 143 -2.62 13.49 -2.09
CA VAL A 143 -1.67 12.52 -1.54
C VAL A 143 -0.94 13.16 -0.37
N LEU A 144 -1.03 12.53 0.78
CA LEU A 144 -0.28 12.92 1.97
C LEU A 144 0.93 12.00 2.08
N VAL A 145 2.11 12.58 2.03
CA VAL A 145 3.36 11.83 2.08
C VAL A 145 3.94 11.93 3.49
N VAL A 146 4.14 10.76 4.11
CA VAL A 146 4.70 10.67 5.45
C VAL A 146 6.21 10.54 5.35
N LYS A 147 6.91 11.41 6.00
CA LYS A 147 8.38 11.41 6.07
C LYS A 147 8.85 10.89 7.42
N VAL A 148 10.04 10.37 7.43
CA VAL A 148 10.69 9.96 8.68
C VAL A 148 11.44 11.15 9.27
#